data_decd5f8e5237e2a5f751d465e7817a9a
#
_entry.id   decd5f8e5237e2a5f751d465e7817a9a
#
_cell.length_a   1.000
_cell.length_b   1.000
_cell.length_c   1.000
_cell.angle_alpha   90.00
_cell.angle_beta   90.00
_cell.angle_gamma   90.00
#
_symmetry.space_group_name_H-M   'P 1'
#
loop_
_entity.id
_entity.type
_entity.pdbx_description
1 polymer ?
#
loop_
_entity_poly.entity_id
_entity_poly.type
_entity_poly.pdbx_seq_one_letter_code
_entity_poly.pdbx_strand_id
1 'polypeptide(L)'
;TGIFKMFNLTAFQDYDGVIQVKPLDDFYAQSKNTFDITEFLDTNSATVDALMPYRRISFGFDGTESFFSESHKELFNVEWAREQYEDFYNTEGGTFELKLPFEHHKFERLRDTDLTPIEAQWGWSVDIKQEPYLGKPLLFYAKKITSGTQIGVVKSSSVRVGITDYYIPLNSVDTSDSQSINFKAEFSEYAGTVFENTLFETYYSNYIGDTFDQKRRLSKFKAYLPL
;
A
#
# COMPACT_ATOMS: atom_id res chain seq x y z
N THR A 1 -9.80 -10.66 -1.31
CA THR A 1 -8.57 -10.51 -2.14
C THR A 1 -7.86 -9.16 -1.95
N GLY A 2 -8.57 -8.02 -1.78
CA GLY A 2 -7.97 -6.70 -1.62
C GLY A 2 -6.98 -6.60 -0.45
N ILE A 3 -7.38 -7.03 0.74
CA ILE A 3 -6.52 -7.03 1.95
C ILE A 3 -5.30 -7.95 1.74
N PHE A 4 -5.48 -9.11 1.14
CA PHE A 4 -4.35 -10.02 0.84
C PHE A 4 -3.32 -9.37 -0.08
N LYS A 5 -3.79 -8.65 -1.11
CA LYS A 5 -2.91 -7.87 -1.98
C LYS A 5 -2.29 -6.67 -1.28
N MET A 6 -3.00 -6.03 -0.34
CA MET A 6 -2.50 -4.86 0.36
C MET A 6 -1.28 -5.17 1.22
N PHE A 7 -1.34 -6.28 1.93
CA PHE A 7 -0.30 -6.70 2.87
C PHE A 7 0.52 -7.90 2.37
N ASN A 8 0.46 -8.20 1.07
CA ASN A 8 1.17 -9.34 0.47
C ASN A 8 1.00 -10.64 1.27
N LEU A 9 -0.26 -10.96 1.63
CA LEU A 9 -0.57 -12.10 2.48
C LEU A 9 -0.72 -13.38 1.69
N THR A 10 -0.29 -14.48 2.31
CA THR A 10 -0.61 -15.84 1.90
C THR A 10 -1.44 -16.55 2.97
N ALA A 11 -2.28 -17.49 2.55
CA ALA A 11 -3.06 -18.33 3.43
C ALA A 11 -2.76 -19.80 3.14
N PHE A 12 -2.55 -20.58 4.18
CA PHE A 12 -2.31 -22.02 4.09
C PHE A 12 -2.92 -22.74 5.28
N GLN A 13 -3.19 -24.00 5.12
CA GLN A 13 -3.65 -24.87 6.20
C GLN A 13 -2.44 -25.54 6.87
N ASP A 14 -2.36 -25.44 8.17
CA ASP A 14 -1.33 -26.12 8.96
C ASP A 14 -1.71 -27.61 9.20
N TYR A 15 -0.82 -28.34 9.89
CA TYR A 15 -0.99 -29.77 10.16
C TYR A 15 -2.21 -30.07 11.06
N ASP A 16 -2.63 -29.09 11.86
CA ASP A 16 -3.82 -29.20 12.73
C ASP A 16 -5.13 -28.85 12.03
N GLY A 17 -5.05 -28.51 10.73
CA GLY A 17 -6.20 -28.12 9.93
C GLY A 17 -6.61 -26.66 10.09
N VAL A 18 -5.83 -25.85 10.82
CA VAL A 18 -6.11 -24.43 11.03
C VAL A 18 -5.60 -23.60 9.87
N ILE A 19 -6.40 -22.66 9.40
CA ILE A 19 -5.98 -21.72 8.37
C ILE A 19 -5.10 -20.64 8.98
N GLN A 20 -3.86 -20.59 8.56
CA GLN A 20 -2.89 -19.56 8.91
C GLN A 20 -2.86 -18.49 7.82
N VAL A 21 -2.76 -17.23 8.22
CA VAL A 21 -2.57 -16.08 7.31
C VAL A 21 -1.35 -15.31 7.74
N LYS A 22 -0.39 -15.13 6.84
CA LYS A 22 0.89 -14.47 7.14
C LYS A 22 1.35 -13.63 5.96
N PRO A 23 2.16 -12.57 6.19
CA PRO A 23 2.94 -11.94 5.13
C PRO A 23 3.78 -12.97 4.37
N LEU A 24 3.97 -12.76 3.10
CA LEU A 24 4.69 -13.72 2.24
C LEU A 24 6.14 -13.90 2.68
N ASP A 25 6.80 -12.82 3.08
CA ASP A 25 8.17 -12.85 3.58
C ASP A 25 8.29 -13.70 4.87
N ASP A 26 7.33 -13.53 5.80
CA ASP A 26 7.28 -14.33 7.02
C ASP A 26 7.02 -15.82 6.74
N PHE A 27 6.19 -16.10 5.73
CA PHE A 27 5.94 -17.47 5.31
C PHE A 27 7.22 -18.13 4.81
N TYR A 28 7.99 -17.49 3.96
CA TYR A 28 9.25 -18.02 3.44
C TYR A 28 10.37 -18.04 4.49
N ALA A 29 10.45 -17.05 5.37
CA ALA A 29 11.42 -17.03 6.46
C ALA A 29 11.24 -18.19 7.46
N GLN A 30 10.03 -18.73 7.55
CA GLN A 30 9.72 -19.89 8.41
C GLN A 30 10.01 -21.25 7.74
N SER A 31 10.55 -21.26 6.52
CA SER A 31 10.92 -22.50 5.83
C SER A 31 11.83 -23.35 6.70
N LYS A 32 11.40 -24.55 7.06
CA LYS A 32 12.04 -25.35 8.08
C LYS A 32 12.55 -26.69 7.57
N ASN A 33 12.00 -27.17 6.48
CA ASN A 33 12.34 -28.47 5.95
C ASN A 33 12.85 -28.34 4.52
N THR A 34 14.09 -28.72 4.31
CA THR A 34 14.67 -28.91 2.99
C THR A 34 14.60 -30.40 2.65
N PHE A 35 14.04 -30.69 1.50
CA PHE A 35 14.00 -32.05 0.96
C PHE A 35 14.94 -32.12 -0.24
N ASP A 36 15.82 -33.10 -0.26
CA ASP A 36 16.60 -33.43 -1.44
C ASP A 36 15.73 -34.24 -2.40
N ILE A 37 15.42 -33.63 -3.53
CA ILE A 37 14.60 -34.24 -4.59
C ILE A 37 15.44 -34.64 -5.81
N THR A 38 16.75 -34.60 -5.71
CA THR A 38 17.68 -34.81 -6.85
C THR A 38 17.43 -36.14 -7.57
N GLU A 39 17.16 -37.20 -6.83
CA GLU A 39 16.90 -38.54 -7.40
C GLU A 39 15.54 -38.63 -8.16
N PHE A 40 14.62 -37.71 -7.90
CA PHE A 40 13.30 -37.69 -8.54
C PHE A 40 13.23 -36.74 -9.75
N LEU A 41 14.33 -36.05 -10.08
CA LEU A 41 14.36 -35.09 -11.17
C LEU A 41 14.51 -35.76 -12.54
N ASP A 42 13.67 -35.35 -13.48
CA ASP A 42 13.89 -35.65 -14.89
C ASP A 42 14.85 -34.61 -15.48
N THR A 43 16.12 -34.96 -15.55
CA THR A 43 17.19 -34.07 -16.03
C THR A 43 17.04 -33.71 -17.51
N ASN A 44 16.30 -34.50 -18.31
CA ASN A 44 16.09 -34.19 -19.74
C ASN A 44 15.03 -33.12 -19.95
N SER A 45 14.22 -32.81 -18.94
CA SER A 45 13.14 -31.80 -19.04
C SER A 45 13.49 -30.49 -18.31
N ALA A 46 14.69 -30.35 -17.79
CA ALA A 46 15.10 -29.13 -17.08
C ALA A 46 15.42 -28.00 -18.05
N THR A 47 14.87 -26.82 -17.78
CA THR A 47 15.22 -25.57 -18.46
C THR A 47 15.57 -24.50 -17.43
N VAL A 48 16.50 -23.63 -17.80
CA VAL A 48 16.88 -22.47 -16.99
C VAL A 48 16.71 -21.22 -17.85
N ASP A 49 15.72 -20.44 -17.51
CA ASP A 49 15.41 -19.18 -18.18
C ASP A 49 15.93 -17.99 -17.36
N ALA A 50 16.25 -16.87 -18.03
CA ALA A 50 16.37 -15.62 -17.32
C ALA A 50 14.99 -15.26 -16.77
N LEU A 51 14.92 -14.85 -15.52
CA LEU A 51 13.69 -14.27 -15.00
C LEU A 51 13.49 -12.94 -15.73
N MET A 52 12.42 -12.84 -16.51
CA MET A 52 12.13 -11.64 -17.28
C MET A 52 11.66 -10.54 -16.32
N PRO A 53 12.51 -9.59 -15.96
CA PRO A 53 12.05 -8.47 -15.18
C PRO A 53 11.08 -7.64 -16.00
N TYR A 54 10.07 -7.12 -15.35
CA TYR A 54 9.24 -6.11 -15.96
C TYR A 54 10.05 -4.82 -16.14
N ARG A 55 9.78 -4.11 -17.23
CA ARG A 55 10.31 -2.76 -17.42
C ARG A 55 9.75 -1.80 -16.38
N ARG A 56 8.46 -1.94 -16.08
CA ARG A 56 7.77 -1.06 -15.14
C ARG A 56 7.06 -1.89 -14.07
N ILE A 57 7.21 -1.47 -12.83
CA ILE A 57 6.53 -2.04 -11.68
C ILE A 57 5.78 -0.91 -11.00
N SER A 58 4.50 -1.10 -10.70
CA SER A 58 3.64 -0.07 -10.17
C SER A 58 2.69 -0.62 -9.12
N PHE A 59 2.59 0.08 -8.00
CA PHE A 59 1.71 -0.21 -6.88
C PHE A 59 0.84 1.00 -6.59
N GLY A 60 -0.46 0.81 -6.48
CA GLY A 60 -1.39 1.90 -6.23
C GLY A 60 -2.79 1.43 -5.86
N PHE A 61 -3.71 2.38 -5.87
CA PHE A 61 -5.11 2.18 -5.57
C PHE A 61 -5.95 2.36 -6.83
N ASP A 62 -7.10 1.70 -6.88
CA ASP A 62 -8.01 1.75 -8.03
C ASP A 62 -9.11 2.83 -7.88
N GLY A 63 -9.04 3.62 -6.83
CA GLY A 63 -9.94 4.74 -6.55
C GLY A 63 -9.14 5.90 -5.95
N THR A 64 -8.70 6.83 -6.78
CA THR A 64 -7.99 8.05 -6.36
C THR A 64 -8.60 9.28 -7.04
N GLU A 65 -9.93 9.27 -7.22
CA GLU A 65 -10.68 10.28 -7.98
C GLU A 65 -11.20 11.43 -7.12
N SER A 66 -10.86 11.46 -5.81
CA SER A 66 -11.24 12.56 -4.93
C SER A 66 -10.54 13.86 -5.34
N PHE A 67 -11.16 14.99 -5.07
CA PHE A 67 -10.70 16.32 -5.46
C PHE A 67 -9.21 16.55 -5.16
N PHE A 68 -8.75 16.25 -3.94
CA PHE A 68 -7.34 16.46 -3.60
C PHE A 68 -6.40 15.46 -4.28
N SER A 69 -6.85 14.23 -4.47
CA SER A 69 -6.05 13.22 -5.16
C SER A 69 -5.86 13.57 -6.63
N GLU A 70 -6.92 14.02 -7.30
CA GLU A 70 -6.83 14.46 -8.69
C GLU A 70 -6.06 15.76 -8.85
N SER A 71 -6.26 16.74 -7.97
CA SER A 71 -5.46 17.97 -7.96
C SER A 71 -3.96 17.68 -7.80
N HIS A 72 -3.61 16.71 -6.95
CA HIS A 72 -2.22 16.26 -6.82
C HIS A 72 -1.69 15.67 -8.14
N LYS A 73 -2.48 14.83 -8.79
CA LYS A 73 -2.13 14.24 -10.07
C LYS A 73 -1.96 15.28 -11.17
N GLU A 74 -2.85 16.28 -11.23
CA GLU A 74 -2.74 17.38 -12.20
C GLU A 74 -1.50 18.25 -11.98
N LEU A 75 -1.18 18.55 -10.72
CA LEU A 75 -0.04 19.42 -10.37
C LEU A 75 1.31 18.72 -10.56
N PHE A 76 1.40 17.44 -10.20
CA PHE A 76 2.68 16.72 -10.13
C PHE A 76 2.82 15.62 -11.18
N ASN A 77 1.78 15.36 -11.96
CA ASN A 77 1.71 14.26 -12.94
C ASN A 77 2.00 12.88 -12.32
N VAL A 78 1.65 12.71 -11.04
CA VAL A 78 1.83 11.47 -10.25
C VAL A 78 0.56 11.20 -9.47
N GLU A 79 0.06 9.97 -9.51
CA GLU A 79 -1.07 9.56 -8.67
C GLU A 79 -0.68 9.56 -7.19
N TRP A 80 -1.58 9.99 -6.33
CA TRP A 80 -1.37 10.02 -4.89
C TRP A 80 -1.09 8.61 -4.35
N ALA A 81 -0.12 8.51 -3.45
CA ALA A 81 0.28 7.27 -2.75
C ALA A 81 0.78 6.13 -3.65
N ARG A 82 1.02 6.38 -4.93
CA ARG A 82 1.52 5.39 -5.88
C ARG A 82 3.04 5.25 -5.79
N GLU A 83 3.53 4.01 -5.71
CA GLU A 83 4.95 3.69 -5.88
C GLU A 83 5.17 3.11 -7.28
N GLN A 84 6.23 3.57 -7.95
CA GLN A 84 6.53 3.13 -9.30
C GLN A 84 8.04 3.10 -9.55
N TYR A 85 8.48 2.00 -10.15
CA TYR A 85 9.84 1.83 -10.64
C TYR A 85 9.83 1.59 -12.13
N GLU A 86 10.79 2.15 -12.83
CA GLU A 86 10.99 1.90 -14.26
C GLU A 86 12.46 1.63 -14.54
N ASP A 87 12.75 0.49 -15.18
CA ASP A 87 14.06 0.16 -15.71
C ASP A 87 14.16 0.67 -17.14
N PHE A 88 14.85 1.78 -17.33
CA PHE A 88 15.05 2.43 -18.63
C PHE A 88 15.95 1.62 -19.56
N TYR A 89 16.72 0.68 -19.06
CA TYR A 89 17.60 -0.18 -19.86
C TYR A 89 16.86 -1.41 -20.40
N ASN A 90 15.77 -1.80 -19.78
CA ASN A 90 14.93 -2.90 -20.23
C ASN A 90 13.81 -2.41 -21.16
N THR A 91 14.13 -2.28 -22.44
CA THR A 91 13.20 -1.72 -23.44
C THR A 91 12.08 -2.68 -23.84
N GLU A 92 12.27 -3.98 -23.65
CA GLU A 92 11.33 -5.04 -24.08
C GLU A 92 10.47 -5.59 -22.93
N GLY A 93 10.74 -5.19 -21.70
CA GLY A 93 10.01 -5.66 -20.53
C GLY A 93 8.57 -5.16 -20.48
N GLY A 94 7.67 -6.00 -19.94
CA GLY A 94 6.27 -5.65 -19.70
C GLY A 94 6.08 -4.73 -18.49
N THR A 95 4.84 -4.55 -18.09
CA THR A 95 4.46 -3.83 -16.86
C THR A 95 3.84 -4.79 -15.87
N PHE A 96 4.33 -4.74 -14.64
CA PHE A 96 3.65 -5.32 -13.49
C PHE A 96 2.88 -4.19 -12.78
N GLU A 97 1.58 -4.33 -12.67
CA GLU A 97 0.74 -3.36 -11.98
C GLU A 97 -0.10 -4.05 -10.91
N LEU A 98 0.00 -3.58 -9.68
CA LEU A 98 -0.85 -3.99 -8.59
C LEU A 98 -1.71 -2.80 -8.17
N LYS A 99 -3.02 -2.89 -8.44
CA LYS A 99 -4.03 -1.94 -7.97
C LYS A 99 -4.88 -2.58 -6.89
N LEU A 100 -5.01 -1.88 -5.77
CA LEU A 100 -5.90 -2.27 -4.68
C LEU A 100 -7.32 -1.79 -4.98
N PRO A 101 -8.34 -2.63 -4.74
CA PRO A 101 -9.73 -2.30 -5.02
C PRO A 101 -10.35 -1.44 -3.90
N PHE A 102 -9.62 -0.44 -3.46
CA PHE A 102 -10.03 0.49 -2.41
C PHE A 102 -9.98 1.92 -2.93
N GLU A 103 -10.84 2.76 -2.37
CA GLU A 103 -10.70 4.20 -2.50
C GLU A 103 -9.50 4.66 -1.65
N HIS A 104 -8.79 5.67 -2.11
CA HIS A 104 -7.66 6.23 -1.38
C HIS A 104 -7.64 7.76 -1.51
N HIS A 105 -8.03 8.42 -0.45
CA HIS A 105 -8.11 9.86 -0.42
C HIS A 105 -6.79 10.49 0.02
N LYS A 106 -6.41 11.58 -0.64
CA LYS A 106 -5.47 12.52 -0.07
C LYS A 106 -6.21 13.40 0.94
N PHE A 107 -5.72 13.44 2.17
CA PHE A 107 -6.24 14.32 3.21
C PHE A 107 -5.34 15.55 3.33
N GLU A 108 -5.94 16.70 3.57
CA GLU A 108 -5.23 17.95 3.83
C GLU A 108 -5.44 18.40 5.26
N ARG A 109 -4.38 18.94 5.85
CA ARG A 109 -4.39 19.46 7.21
C ARG A 109 -5.00 20.86 7.21
N LEU A 110 -5.90 21.13 8.13
CA LEU A 110 -6.43 22.47 8.34
C LEU A 110 -5.40 23.38 8.99
N ARG A 111 -5.51 24.67 8.70
CA ARG A 111 -4.70 25.72 9.32
C ARG A 111 -5.64 26.74 9.97
N ASP A 112 -5.16 27.36 11.05
CA ASP A 112 -5.85 28.50 11.66
C ASP A 112 -5.66 29.79 10.85
N THR A 113 -6.16 30.90 11.38
CA THR A 113 -6.05 32.22 10.73
C THR A 113 -4.62 32.72 10.61
N ASP A 114 -3.72 32.23 11.46
CA ASP A 114 -2.29 32.57 11.46
C ASP A 114 -1.47 31.58 10.62
N LEU A 115 -2.15 30.74 9.84
CA LEU A 115 -1.58 29.67 9.00
C LEU A 115 -0.84 28.59 9.80
N THR A 116 -1.06 28.50 11.10
CA THR A 116 -0.51 27.45 11.94
C THR A 116 -1.30 26.14 11.72
N PRO A 117 -0.65 25.00 11.44
CA PRO A 117 -1.32 23.73 11.30
C PRO A 117 -2.02 23.32 12.58
N ILE A 118 -3.29 22.95 12.50
CA ILE A 118 -4.08 22.42 13.61
C ILE A 118 -4.28 20.91 13.49
N GLU A 119 -4.63 20.25 14.59
CA GLU A 119 -4.86 18.81 14.62
C GLU A 119 -6.24 18.43 14.01
N ALA A 120 -6.46 18.85 12.78
CA ALA A 120 -7.65 18.49 12.03
C ALA A 120 -7.28 18.24 10.57
N GLN A 121 -7.80 17.15 10.04
CA GLN A 121 -7.67 16.82 8.63
C GLN A 121 -9.05 16.66 7.99
N TRP A 122 -9.10 16.87 6.71
CA TRP A 122 -10.30 16.72 5.91
C TRP A 122 -9.97 16.25 4.50
N GLY A 123 -10.97 15.70 3.85
CA GLY A 123 -10.91 15.31 2.46
C GLY A 123 -12.27 15.57 1.80
N TRP A 124 -12.29 15.52 0.50
CA TRP A 124 -13.50 15.72 -0.27
C TRP A 124 -14.01 14.39 -0.84
N SER A 125 -15.28 14.10 -0.62
CA SER A 125 -16.01 13.02 -1.31
C SER A 125 -16.69 13.54 -2.58
N VAL A 126 -16.01 14.42 -3.29
CA VAL A 126 -16.41 14.95 -4.59
C VAL A 126 -15.23 14.80 -5.56
N ASP A 127 -15.51 14.70 -6.85
CA ASP A 127 -14.51 14.68 -7.90
C ASP A 127 -13.95 16.09 -8.19
N ILE A 128 -13.05 16.21 -9.15
CA ILE A 128 -12.45 17.50 -9.53
C ILE A 128 -13.47 18.47 -10.14
N LYS A 129 -14.58 17.97 -10.64
CA LYS A 129 -15.69 18.81 -11.14
C LYS A 129 -16.63 19.25 -10.01
N GLN A 130 -16.31 18.87 -8.76
CA GLN A 130 -17.12 19.11 -7.58
C GLN A 130 -18.49 18.40 -7.60
N GLU A 131 -18.60 17.32 -8.36
CA GLU A 131 -19.77 16.46 -8.37
C GLU A 131 -19.62 15.38 -7.30
N PRO A 132 -20.67 15.06 -6.53
CA PRO A 132 -20.65 13.95 -5.61
C PRO A 132 -20.44 12.63 -6.36
N TYR A 133 -19.54 11.81 -5.89
CA TYR A 133 -19.35 10.48 -6.43
C TYR A 133 -19.38 9.40 -5.34
N LEU A 134 -19.79 8.21 -5.71
CA LEU A 134 -19.77 7.05 -4.83
C LEU A 134 -18.51 6.24 -5.12
N GLY A 135 -17.51 6.42 -4.28
CA GLY A 135 -16.24 5.73 -4.40
C GLY A 135 -16.29 4.25 -3.96
N LYS A 136 -15.14 3.61 -4.05
CA LYS A 136 -14.91 2.26 -3.52
C LYS A 136 -14.78 2.30 -2.00
N PRO A 137 -14.76 1.14 -1.31
CA PRO A 137 -14.51 1.11 0.13
C PRO A 137 -13.22 1.85 0.49
N LEU A 138 -13.31 2.78 1.44
CA LEU A 138 -12.19 3.60 1.93
C LEU A 138 -11.59 2.97 3.18
N LEU A 139 -10.26 2.87 3.21
CA LEU A 139 -9.49 2.47 4.39
C LEU A 139 -8.68 3.66 4.90
N PHE A 140 -8.64 3.84 6.21
CA PHE A 140 -7.85 4.88 6.87
C PHE A 140 -7.61 4.53 8.33
N TYR A 141 -6.59 5.13 8.93
CA TYR A 141 -6.41 5.13 10.38
C TYR A 141 -7.28 6.22 11.01
N ALA A 142 -7.92 5.92 12.14
CA ALA A 142 -8.70 6.88 12.90
C ALA A 142 -7.89 7.35 14.12
N LYS A 143 -7.32 8.54 14.06
CA LYS A 143 -6.61 9.14 15.20
C LYS A 143 -7.58 9.94 16.06
N LYS A 144 -7.71 9.58 17.34
CA LYS A 144 -8.49 10.36 18.31
C LYS A 144 -7.71 11.63 18.67
N ILE A 145 -8.36 12.76 18.56
CA ILE A 145 -7.87 14.07 19.02
C ILE A 145 -8.53 14.40 20.34
N THR A 146 -7.70 14.64 21.36
CA THR A 146 -8.12 15.03 22.73
C THR A 146 -7.56 16.37 23.13
N SER A 147 -6.92 17.08 22.22
CA SER A 147 -6.36 18.41 22.49
C SER A 147 -7.47 19.46 22.60
N GLY A 148 -7.20 20.57 23.27
CA GLY A 148 -8.16 21.66 23.48
C GLY A 148 -8.60 22.37 22.19
N THR A 149 -8.17 21.91 21.01
CA THR A 149 -8.61 22.43 19.70
C THR A 149 -10.04 22.02 19.43
N GLN A 150 -10.91 23.00 19.28
CA GLN A 150 -12.33 22.82 19.07
C GLN A 150 -12.68 22.93 17.58
N ILE A 151 -13.32 21.90 17.03
CA ILE A 151 -13.89 21.99 15.67
C ILE A 151 -15.32 22.49 15.79
N GLY A 152 -15.64 23.57 15.07
CA GLY A 152 -16.99 24.08 14.96
C GLY A 152 -17.78 23.31 13.89
N VAL A 153 -18.79 22.56 14.30
CA VAL A 153 -19.71 21.88 13.39
C VAL A 153 -20.98 22.71 13.27
N VAL A 154 -21.40 22.99 12.04
CA VAL A 154 -22.67 23.69 11.78
C VAL A 154 -23.80 22.69 11.92
N LYS A 155 -24.58 22.83 12.98
CA LYS A 155 -25.76 22.00 13.24
C LYS A 155 -27.01 22.48 12.48
N SER A 156 -27.11 23.79 12.25
CA SER A 156 -28.16 24.44 11.46
C SER A 156 -27.66 25.79 10.99
N SER A 157 -28.43 26.49 10.17
CA SER A 157 -28.06 27.80 9.60
C SER A 157 -27.55 28.84 10.62
N SER A 158 -27.87 28.69 11.89
CA SER A 158 -27.50 29.63 12.96
C SER A 158 -26.79 29.01 14.15
N VAL A 159 -26.70 27.69 14.23
CA VAL A 159 -26.16 27.00 15.41
C VAL A 159 -24.84 26.30 15.06
N ARG A 160 -23.77 26.73 15.73
CA ARG A 160 -22.49 26.05 15.72
C ARG A 160 -22.29 25.31 17.03
N VAL A 161 -21.83 24.10 16.95
CA VAL A 161 -21.46 23.27 18.09
C VAL A 161 -19.99 23.01 18.03
N GLY A 162 -19.27 23.34 19.11
CA GLY A 162 -17.87 22.99 19.26
C GLY A 162 -17.75 21.53 19.70
N ILE A 163 -16.89 20.79 19.03
CA ILE A 163 -16.53 19.42 19.36
C ILE A 163 -15.06 19.39 19.78
N THR A 164 -14.79 18.89 21.00
CA THR A 164 -13.44 18.82 21.55
C THR A 164 -12.82 17.45 21.43
N ASP A 165 -13.64 16.39 21.41
CA ASP A 165 -13.21 15.01 21.18
C ASP A 165 -13.72 14.54 19.82
N TYR A 166 -12.79 14.27 18.91
CA TYR A 166 -13.14 13.80 17.57
C TYR A 166 -12.05 12.90 16.99
N TYR A 167 -12.38 12.21 15.92
CA TYR A 167 -11.42 11.41 15.17
C TYR A 167 -11.13 12.08 13.84
N ILE A 168 -9.86 12.01 13.44
CA ILE A 168 -9.43 12.43 12.10
C ILE A 168 -8.97 11.23 11.29
N PRO A 169 -9.27 11.20 9.99
CA PRO A 169 -8.76 10.16 9.10
C PRO A 169 -7.29 10.43 8.76
N LEU A 170 -6.47 9.39 8.75
CA LEU A 170 -5.06 9.47 8.37
C LEU A 170 -4.72 8.30 7.45
N ASN A 171 -3.84 8.54 6.48
CA ASN A 171 -3.22 7.46 5.70
C ASN A 171 -1.98 6.88 6.39
N SER A 172 -1.40 7.63 7.31
CA SER A 172 -0.22 7.22 8.06
C SER A 172 -0.36 7.59 9.53
N VAL A 173 0.20 6.78 10.41
CA VAL A 173 0.20 7.03 11.85
C VAL A 173 1.62 7.10 12.37
N ASP A 174 1.84 8.09 13.23
CA ASP A 174 3.09 8.25 13.97
C ASP A 174 2.93 7.51 15.31
N THR A 175 3.40 6.28 15.34
CA THR A 175 3.51 5.44 16.53
C THR A 175 4.99 5.10 16.73
N SER A 176 5.31 4.29 17.74
CA SER A 176 6.70 3.81 17.94
C SER A 176 7.32 3.18 16.68
N ASP A 177 6.46 2.64 15.83
CA ASP A 177 6.79 2.13 14.49
C ASP A 177 5.85 2.83 13.52
N SER A 178 6.29 3.94 12.92
CA SER A 178 5.46 4.68 11.97
C SER A 178 4.95 3.74 10.87
N GLN A 179 3.65 3.79 10.59
CA GLN A 179 3.00 2.91 9.62
C GLN A 179 2.20 3.74 8.64
N SER A 180 2.25 3.35 7.38
CA SER A 180 1.49 3.98 6.32
C SER A 180 0.71 2.96 5.50
N ILE A 181 -0.51 3.30 5.11
CA ILE A 181 -1.25 2.57 4.09
C ILE A 181 -0.99 3.12 2.68
N ASN A 182 -0.08 4.06 2.51
CA ASN A 182 0.41 4.47 1.21
C ASN A 182 1.47 3.49 0.70
N PHE A 183 1.56 3.29 -0.62
CA PHE A 183 2.70 2.60 -1.21
C PHE A 183 3.94 3.47 -1.26
N LYS A 184 3.78 4.78 -1.42
CA LYS A 184 4.87 5.76 -1.41
C LYS A 184 4.90 6.52 -0.09
N ALA A 185 6.11 6.82 0.38
CA ALA A 185 6.31 7.62 1.58
C ALA A 185 5.66 9.01 1.44
N GLU A 186 5.04 9.46 2.52
CA GLU A 186 4.49 10.82 2.63
C GLU A 186 5.20 11.58 3.75
N PHE A 187 5.20 12.90 3.62
CA PHE A 187 5.72 13.77 4.66
C PHE A 187 4.66 14.01 5.74
N SER A 188 5.04 13.80 6.99
CA SER A 188 4.20 14.13 8.14
C SER A 188 4.31 15.60 8.48
N GLU A 189 3.29 16.38 8.21
CA GLU A 189 3.25 17.78 8.63
C GLU A 189 3.15 17.94 10.15
N TYR A 190 2.72 16.89 10.88
CA TYR A 190 2.60 16.93 12.34
C TYR A 190 3.95 16.72 13.03
N ALA A 191 4.73 15.77 12.55
CA ALA A 191 6.02 15.43 13.14
C ALA A 191 7.20 16.10 12.43
N GLY A 192 7.00 16.67 11.24
CA GLY A 192 8.07 17.22 10.41
C GLY A 192 9.02 16.17 9.84
N THR A 193 8.55 14.93 9.72
CA THR A 193 9.32 13.78 9.25
C THR A 193 8.61 13.04 8.13
N VAL A 194 9.31 12.13 7.47
CA VAL A 194 8.74 11.23 6.46
C VAL A 194 8.23 9.97 7.16
N PHE A 195 7.06 9.48 6.77
CA PHE A 195 6.59 8.14 7.14
C PHE A 195 7.25 7.11 6.24
N GLU A 196 8.21 6.36 6.80
CA GLU A 196 9.07 5.45 6.02
C GLU A 196 8.44 4.06 5.83
N ASN A 197 7.71 3.54 6.82
CA ASN A 197 7.13 2.20 6.76
C ASN A 197 5.88 2.16 5.88
N THR A 198 6.08 2.30 4.58
CA THR A 198 5.02 2.22 3.57
C THR A 198 4.61 0.76 3.31
N LEU A 199 3.49 0.57 2.62
CA LEU A 199 3.09 -0.77 2.19
C LEU A 199 4.13 -1.43 1.28
N PHE A 200 4.77 -0.63 0.42
CA PHE A 200 5.81 -1.16 -0.46
C PHE A 200 7.03 -1.61 0.35
N GLU A 201 7.58 -0.73 1.19
CA GLU A 201 8.78 -1.05 1.97
C GLU A 201 8.56 -2.24 2.92
N THR A 202 7.41 -2.30 3.56
CA THR A 202 7.14 -3.32 4.58
C THR A 202 6.81 -4.68 4.00
N TYR A 203 6.08 -4.74 2.87
CA TYR A 203 5.49 -6.00 2.40
C TYR A 203 5.94 -6.43 1.01
N TYR A 204 6.56 -5.55 0.24
CA TYR A 204 6.86 -5.82 -1.16
C TYR A 204 8.32 -5.65 -1.56
N SER A 205 9.10 -4.82 -0.84
CA SER A 205 10.48 -4.49 -1.23
C SER A 205 11.35 -5.73 -1.37
N ASN A 206 11.32 -6.64 -0.40
CA ASN A 206 12.08 -7.88 -0.45
C ASN A 206 11.62 -8.79 -1.59
N TYR A 207 10.29 -9.00 -1.70
CA TYR A 207 9.72 -9.82 -2.76
C TYR A 207 10.07 -9.31 -4.15
N ILE A 208 9.96 -8.00 -4.36
CA ILE A 208 10.29 -7.37 -5.65
C ILE A 208 11.80 -7.42 -5.89
N GLY A 209 12.61 -7.07 -4.89
CA GLY A 209 14.07 -7.14 -5.00
C GLY A 209 14.56 -8.54 -5.32
N ASP A 210 14.00 -9.55 -4.68
CA ASP A 210 14.36 -10.94 -4.91
C ASP A 210 13.86 -11.47 -6.26
N THR A 211 12.62 -11.16 -6.62
CA THR A 211 11.99 -11.71 -7.83
C THR A 211 12.54 -11.07 -9.10
N PHE A 212 12.87 -9.78 -9.06
CA PHE A 212 13.27 -9.00 -10.23
C PHE A 212 14.77 -8.68 -10.28
N ASP A 213 15.59 -9.34 -9.45
CA ASP A 213 17.04 -9.26 -9.60
C ASP A 213 17.45 -9.87 -10.95
N GLN A 214 18.17 -9.09 -11.76
CA GLN A 214 18.66 -9.51 -13.08
C GLN A 214 19.55 -10.75 -13.06
N LYS A 215 20.14 -11.07 -11.91
CA LYS A 215 20.95 -12.28 -11.69
C LYS A 215 20.12 -13.53 -11.42
N ARG A 216 18.85 -13.37 -11.09
CA ARG A 216 17.96 -14.49 -10.80
C ARG A 216 17.66 -15.30 -12.04
N ARG A 217 17.46 -16.59 -11.85
CA ARG A 217 17.10 -17.55 -12.89
C ARG A 217 15.87 -18.31 -12.50
N LEU A 218 14.99 -18.52 -13.48
CA LEU A 218 13.83 -19.39 -13.32
C LEU A 218 14.20 -20.80 -13.79
N SER A 219 14.35 -21.71 -12.85
CA SER A 219 14.58 -23.13 -13.16
C SER A 219 13.24 -23.85 -13.19
N LYS A 220 12.94 -24.51 -14.32
CA LYS A 220 11.76 -25.35 -14.48
C LYS A 220 12.25 -26.79 -14.67
N PHE A 221 11.67 -27.71 -13.94
CA PHE A 221 11.98 -29.13 -14.05
C PHE A 221 10.74 -29.97 -13.77
N LYS A 222 10.75 -31.21 -14.24
CA LYS A 222 9.77 -32.23 -13.86
C LYS A 222 10.36 -33.10 -12.77
N ALA A 223 9.55 -33.47 -11.81
CA ALA A 223 9.93 -34.40 -10.76
C ALA A 223 8.83 -35.45 -10.57
N TYR A 224 9.24 -36.69 -10.32
CA TYR A 224 8.35 -37.83 -10.00
C TYR A 224 8.43 -38.05 -8.49
N LEU A 225 7.72 -37.23 -7.72
CA LEU A 225 7.75 -37.31 -6.26
C LEU A 225 6.98 -38.53 -5.77
N PRO A 226 7.49 -39.28 -4.78
CA PRO A 226 6.70 -40.32 -4.12
C PRO A 226 5.50 -39.68 -3.41
N LEU A 227 4.34 -40.33 -3.51
CA LEU A 227 3.13 -39.96 -2.79
C LEU A 227 3.21 -40.37 -1.32
#